data_f6cb7534cfd0a1ad0cd11f3e5aa7dd0f
#
_entry.id   f6cb7534cfd0a1ad0cd11f3e5aa7dd0f
#
_cell.length_a   1.000
_cell.length_b   1.000
_cell.length_c   1.000
_cell.angle_alpha   90.00
_cell.angle_beta   90.00
_cell.angle_gamma   90.00
#
_symmetry.space_group_name_H-M   'P 1'
#
loop_
_entity.id
_entity.type
_entity.pdbx_description
1 polymer ?
#
loop_
_entity_poly.entity_id
_entity_poly.type
_entity_poly.pdbx_seq_one_letter_code
_entity_poly.pdbx_strand_id
1 'polypeptide(L)'
;MHSDADQMATAIKEFADAKQAAGYRKLRDWLTRLYQTEFDGFIAKNFDSPLSLVNPQLTRLAAIGGFRKWDAMVNRHISDPRLQRVFTFQSLYAGVAPRQALAVYAVIAYMDTISGVLFPRGGMRALPDALAAAATDAGVRFVYGATVTGLERAGSRVTAVHTDHEHRIACDAVVLTTELPQTYTLLGREPRRLGTLRSAPSAVVVHVGCRRAPSANHQLAHHNIVFGAAWEQTFTDIIRDGRLMRDPSLLVTRPTASDPSLAPAGHDLFYVLAPAPNLTRGVVDWSRVGDSYTDQLLDIVGTRLVPDLHDSAEVLHVVNPADWARRGMVAGTPFALAHTFAQTGPFRPANIVRGIDNAVLAGSSTVPGVGVPTALISGRLAADRITGIIERSKQSVVAKAGLS
;
A
#
# COMPACT_ATOMS: atom_id res chain seq x y z
N MET A 1 -17.06 1.19 13.59
CA MET A 1 -16.73 -0.22 13.22
C MET A 1 -16.05 -0.88 14.41
N HIS A 2 -16.20 -2.20 14.56
CA HIS A 2 -15.62 -2.98 15.63
C HIS A 2 -14.91 -4.21 15.05
N SER A 3 -13.76 -4.60 15.58
CA SER A 3 -13.08 -5.86 15.24
C SER A 3 -13.75 -7.08 15.93
N ASP A 4 -14.39 -6.85 17.06
CA ASP A 4 -15.24 -7.85 17.71
C ASP A 4 -16.49 -8.15 16.88
N ALA A 5 -16.76 -9.45 16.65
CA ALA A 5 -17.82 -9.90 15.75
C ALA A 5 -19.23 -9.57 16.26
N ASP A 6 -19.45 -9.66 17.58
CA ASP A 6 -20.78 -9.47 18.17
C ASP A 6 -21.10 -7.98 18.29
N GLN A 7 -20.11 -7.17 18.67
CA GLN A 7 -20.24 -5.71 18.67
C GLN A 7 -20.49 -5.18 17.25
N MET A 8 -19.77 -5.69 16.25
CA MET A 8 -19.98 -5.27 14.86
C MET A 8 -21.36 -5.71 14.33
N ALA A 9 -21.79 -6.92 14.64
CA ALA A 9 -23.12 -7.40 14.26
C ALA A 9 -24.24 -6.59 14.93
N THR A 10 -24.06 -6.22 16.20
CA THR A 10 -24.99 -5.35 16.94
C THR A 10 -25.06 -3.98 16.29
N ALA A 11 -23.92 -3.34 16.03
CA ALA A 11 -23.86 -2.05 15.35
C ALA A 11 -24.50 -2.08 13.96
N ILE A 12 -24.31 -3.15 13.18
CA ILE A 12 -24.97 -3.31 11.88
C ILE A 12 -26.48 -3.49 12.04
N LYS A 13 -26.93 -4.24 13.03
CA LYS A 13 -28.36 -4.41 13.30
C LYS A 13 -29.04 -3.08 13.65
N GLU A 14 -28.39 -2.27 14.46
CA GLU A 14 -28.87 -0.94 14.85
C GLU A 14 -28.87 0.05 13.68
N PHE A 15 -27.82 0.00 12.85
CA PHE A 15 -27.65 0.90 11.70
C PHE A 15 -28.59 0.56 10.53
N ALA A 16 -28.91 -0.71 10.32
CA ALA A 16 -29.71 -1.19 9.21
C ALA A 16 -30.80 -2.16 9.68
N ASP A 17 -30.49 -3.46 9.81
CA ASP A 17 -31.43 -4.50 10.26
C ASP A 17 -30.74 -5.81 10.66
N ALA A 18 -31.54 -6.75 11.19
CA ALA A 18 -31.06 -8.07 11.59
C ALA A 18 -30.60 -8.96 10.41
N LYS A 19 -31.14 -8.74 9.19
CA LYS A 19 -30.74 -9.47 7.98
C LYS A 19 -29.32 -9.11 7.58
N GLN A 20 -28.98 -7.80 7.62
CA GLN A 20 -27.62 -7.33 7.33
C GLN A 20 -26.63 -7.85 8.38
N ALA A 21 -27.01 -7.86 9.66
CA ALA A 21 -26.17 -8.42 10.72
C ALA A 21 -25.88 -9.92 10.52
N ALA A 22 -26.88 -10.69 10.12
CA ALA A 22 -26.70 -12.11 9.77
C ALA A 22 -25.83 -12.28 8.50
N GLY A 23 -26.02 -11.40 7.51
CA GLY A 23 -25.19 -11.33 6.30
C GLY A 23 -23.73 -11.03 6.61
N TYR A 24 -23.47 -10.09 7.52
CA TYR A 24 -22.13 -9.78 8.00
C TYR A 24 -21.42 -10.99 8.60
N ARG A 25 -22.07 -11.78 9.46
CA ARG A 25 -21.47 -12.99 10.03
C ARG A 25 -21.00 -13.96 8.94
N LYS A 26 -21.82 -14.17 7.90
CA LYS A 26 -21.45 -15.01 6.74
C LYS A 26 -20.29 -14.41 5.93
N LEU A 27 -20.30 -13.10 5.74
CA LEU A 27 -19.21 -12.38 5.07
C LEU A 27 -17.90 -12.52 5.86
N ARG A 28 -17.96 -12.36 7.18
CA ARG A 28 -16.82 -12.52 8.09
C ARG A 28 -16.21 -13.92 8.00
N ASP A 29 -17.05 -14.96 8.00
CA ASP A 29 -16.59 -16.35 7.85
C ASP A 29 -15.92 -16.59 6.48
N TRP A 30 -16.47 -15.98 5.43
CA TRP A 30 -15.87 -16.07 4.10
C TRP A 30 -14.53 -15.33 4.04
N LEU A 31 -14.43 -14.12 4.56
CA LEU A 31 -13.18 -13.33 4.64
C LEU A 31 -12.09 -14.08 5.43
N THR A 32 -12.47 -14.73 6.53
CA THR A 32 -11.55 -15.53 7.35
C THR A 32 -10.98 -16.71 6.56
N ARG A 33 -11.85 -17.48 5.86
CA ARG A 33 -11.40 -18.58 5.00
C ARG A 33 -10.52 -18.11 3.85
N LEU A 34 -10.84 -16.96 3.27
CA LEU A 34 -10.05 -16.34 2.20
C LEU A 34 -8.63 -16.05 2.70
N TYR A 35 -8.51 -15.34 3.82
CA TYR A 35 -7.23 -14.98 4.43
C TYR A 35 -6.38 -16.23 4.74
N GLN A 36 -6.95 -17.22 5.42
CA GLN A 36 -6.26 -18.46 5.77
C GLN A 36 -5.78 -19.25 4.53
N THR A 37 -6.53 -19.20 3.43
CA THR A 37 -6.16 -19.88 2.18
C THR A 37 -5.04 -19.13 1.44
N GLU A 38 -5.02 -17.82 1.54
CA GLU A 38 -4.21 -16.95 0.68
C GLU A 38 -2.87 -16.59 1.31
N PHE A 39 -2.82 -16.32 2.62
CA PHE A 39 -1.65 -15.73 3.27
C PHE A 39 -0.39 -16.58 3.07
N ASP A 40 -0.39 -17.82 3.53
CA ASP A 40 0.78 -18.71 3.42
C ASP A 40 0.99 -19.25 2.01
N GLY A 41 -0.08 -19.35 1.23
CA GLY A 41 -0.07 -19.93 -0.11
C GLY A 41 0.43 -18.99 -1.20
N PHE A 42 0.17 -17.68 -1.06
CA PHE A 42 0.37 -16.72 -2.14
C PHE A 42 1.05 -15.41 -1.71
N ILE A 43 0.67 -14.81 -0.57
CA ILE A 43 1.20 -13.50 -0.18
C ILE A 43 2.63 -13.61 0.33
N ALA A 44 2.93 -14.65 1.11
CA ALA A 44 4.18 -14.81 1.82
C ALA A 44 5.21 -15.68 1.08
N LYS A 45 5.10 -15.87 -0.24
CA LYS A 45 5.95 -16.74 -1.05
C LYS A 45 6.60 -16.04 -2.24
N ASN A 46 7.81 -16.51 -2.58
CA ASN A 46 8.46 -16.23 -3.85
C ASN A 46 7.85 -17.09 -4.95
N PHE A 47 7.60 -16.51 -6.13
CA PHE A 47 7.17 -17.22 -7.33
C PHE A 47 8.29 -17.19 -8.37
N ASP A 48 8.81 -18.34 -8.73
CA ASP A 48 9.88 -18.48 -9.73
C ASP A 48 9.32 -18.91 -11.10
N SER A 49 8.15 -19.53 -11.10
CA SER A 49 7.48 -19.99 -12.32
C SER A 49 5.96 -19.90 -12.15
N PRO A 50 5.19 -19.66 -13.23
CA PRO A 50 3.73 -19.81 -13.21
C PRO A 50 3.25 -21.20 -12.78
N LEU A 51 4.07 -22.24 -12.98
CA LEU A 51 3.78 -23.61 -12.53
C LEU A 51 3.74 -23.76 -11.01
N SER A 52 4.42 -22.89 -10.27
CA SER A 52 4.36 -22.86 -8.79
C SER A 52 2.99 -22.49 -8.24
N LEU A 53 2.09 -21.99 -9.10
CA LEU A 53 0.69 -21.73 -8.76
C LEU A 53 -0.17 -23.00 -8.76
N VAL A 54 0.25 -24.06 -9.46
CA VAL A 54 -0.52 -25.31 -9.49
C VAL A 54 -0.34 -26.02 -8.16
N ASN A 55 -1.18 -25.65 -7.20
CA ASN A 55 -1.19 -26.22 -5.86
C ASN A 55 -2.63 -26.35 -5.33
N PRO A 56 -2.89 -27.18 -4.30
CA PRO A 56 -4.23 -27.32 -3.73
C PRO A 56 -4.85 -26.04 -3.20
N GLN A 57 -4.02 -25.06 -2.77
CA GLN A 57 -4.50 -23.78 -2.28
C GLN A 57 -5.13 -22.95 -3.40
N LEU A 58 -4.62 -23.02 -4.64
CA LEU A 58 -5.23 -22.35 -5.80
C LEU A 58 -6.63 -22.90 -6.08
N THR A 59 -6.80 -24.22 -6.03
CA THR A 59 -8.11 -24.87 -6.20
C THR A 59 -9.07 -24.44 -5.10
N ARG A 60 -8.63 -24.43 -3.84
CA ARG A 60 -9.43 -23.94 -2.72
C ARG A 60 -9.82 -22.48 -2.90
N LEU A 61 -8.88 -21.62 -3.28
CA LEU A 61 -9.10 -20.20 -3.54
C LEU A 61 -10.15 -19.98 -4.65
N ALA A 62 -10.07 -20.77 -5.73
CA ALA A 62 -11.08 -20.76 -6.79
C ALA A 62 -12.46 -21.22 -6.28
N ALA A 63 -12.51 -22.30 -5.51
CA ALA A 63 -13.74 -22.86 -4.96
C ALA A 63 -14.48 -21.89 -4.04
N ILE A 64 -13.76 -21.13 -3.20
CA ILE A 64 -14.35 -20.10 -2.33
C ILE A 64 -14.66 -18.79 -3.05
N GLY A 65 -14.37 -18.70 -4.36
CA GLY A 65 -14.72 -17.56 -5.20
C GLY A 65 -13.68 -16.43 -5.22
N GLY A 66 -12.41 -16.71 -4.85
CA GLY A 66 -11.33 -15.72 -4.82
C GLY A 66 -11.07 -15.00 -6.16
N PHE A 67 -11.36 -15.66 -7.29
CA PHE A 67 -11.23 -15.06 -8.63
C PHE A 67 -12.49 -14.38 -9.16
N ARG A 68 -13.57 -14.35 -8.36
CA ARG A 68 -14.76 -13.55 -8.67
C ARG A 68 -14.50 -12.06 -8.43
N LYS A 69 -15.48 -11.22 -8.74
CA LYS A 69 -15.41 -9.79 -8.43
C LYS A 69 -15.67 -9.56 -6.93
N TRP A 70 -14.90 -8.64 -6.35
CA TRP A 70 -14.99 -8.35 -4.91
C TRP A 70 -16.37 -7.86 -4.51
N ASP A 71 -16.90 -6.84 -5.23
CA ASP A 71 -18.26 -6.33 -4.99
C ASP A 71 -19.31 -7.45 -5.07
N ALA A 72 -19.23 -8.31 -6.09
CA ALA A 72 -20.15 -9.42 -6.24
C ALA A 72 -20.12 -10.41 -5.05
N MET A 73 -18.93 -10.61 -4.45
CA MET A 73 -18.81 -11.46 -3.25
C MET A 73 -19.41 -10.79 -2.02
N VAL A 74 -19.19 -9.48 -1.83
CA VAL A 74 -19.82 -8.73 -0.73
C VAL A 74 -21.32 -8.67 -0.90
N ASN A 75 -21.82 -8.39 -2.10
CA ASN A 75 -23.25 -8.26 -2.41
C ASN A 75 -24.05 -9.57 -2.20
N ARG A 76 -23.39 -10.73 -2.19
CA ARG A 76 -24.04 -12.02 -1.83
C ARG A 76 -24.46 -12.07 -0.37
N HIS A 77 -23.84 -11.29 0.49
CA HIS A 77 -24.04 -11.31 1.93
C HIS A 77 -24.69 -10.04 2.47
N ILE A 78 -24.37 -8.92 1.89
CA ILE A 78 -24.79 -7.57 2.31
C ILE A 78 -25.58 -6.94 1.15
N SER A 79 -26.82 -6.52 1.42
CA SER A 79 -27.68 -5.86 0.43
C SER A 79 -27.81 -4.34 0.62
N ASP A 80 -27.49 -3.82 1.81
CA ASP A 80 -27.49 -2.37 2.06
C ASP A 80 -26.27 -1.73 1.39
N PRO A 81 -26.46 -0.77 0.45
CA PRO A 81 -25.36 -0.16 -0.30
C PRO A 81 -24.41 0.65 0.57
N ARG A 82 -24.85 1.14 1.72
CA ARG A 82 -23.99 1.86 2.67
C ARG A 82 -23.01 0.91 3.33
N LEU A 83 -23.48 -0.27 3.73
CA LEU A 83 -22.64 -1.33 4.30
C LEU A 83 -21.73 -1.98 3.25
N GLN A 84 -22.19 -2.12 2.00
CA GLN A 84 -21.34 -2.60 0.91
C GLN A 84 -20.09 -1.76 0.74
N ARG A 85 -20.18 -0.43 0.88
CA ARG A 85 -19.03 0.49 0.82
C ARG A 85 -18.02 0.18 1.91
N VAL A 86 -18.47 -0.14 3.12
CA VAL A 86 -17.60 -0.47 4.27
C VAL A 86 -16.70 -1.69 4.00
N PHE A 87 -17.18 -2.65 3.21
CA PHE A 87 -16.45 -3.89 2.92
C PHE A 87 -15.83 -3.93 1.51
N THR A 88 -15.85 -2.80 0.78
CA THR A 88 -15.31 -2.72 -0.58
C THR A 88 -14.42 -1.50 -0.81
N PHE A 89 -14.42 -0.50 0.08
CA PHE A 89 -13.60 0.71 -0.12
C PHE A 89 -12.10 0.40 -0.18
N GLN A 90 -11.66 -0.66 0.47
CA GLN A 90 -10.27 -1.12 0.47
C GLN A 90 -9.75 -1.49 -0.94
N SER A 91 -10.63 -1.65 -1.92
CA SER A 91 -10.24 -1.80 -3.32
C SER A 91 -9.47 -0.59 -3.87
N LEU A 92 -9.65 0.60 -3.26
CA LEU A 92 -8.81 1.78 -3.54
C LEU A 92 -7.35 1.53 -3.22
N TYR A 93 -7.04 0.78 -2.15
CA TYR A 93 -5.67 0.41 -1.79
C TYR A 93 -5.04 -0.50 -2.86
N ALA A 94 -5.85 -1.33 -3.52
CA ALA A 94 -5.44 -2.12 -4.67
C ALA A 94 -5.35 -1.31 -5.98
N GLY A 95 -5.78 -0.05 -5.97
CA GLY A 95 -5.77 0.84 -7.13
C GLY A 95 -6.77 0.47 -8.22
N VAL A 96 -7.87 -0.20 -7.87
CA VAL A 96 -8.91 -0.67 -8.80
C VAL A 96 -10.30 -0.46 -8.22
N ALA A 97 -11.31 -0.31 -9.07
CA ALA A 97 -12.70 -0.24 -8.63
C ALA A 97 -13.19 -1.60 -8.07
N PRO A 98 -14.10 -1.63 -7.08
CA PRO A 98 -14.63 -2.88 -6.51
C PRO A 98 -15.17 -3.86 -7.55
N ARG A 99 -15.85 -3.36 -8.59
CA ARG A 99 -16.36 -4.15 -9.71
C ARG A 99 -15.28 -4.74 -10.62
N GLN A 100 -14.06 -4.23 -10.56
CA GLN A 100 -12.92 -4.71 -11.35
C GLN A 100 -11.95 -5.52 -10.50
N ALA A 101 -11.90 -5.27 -9.19
CA ALA A 101 -11.04 -5.97 -8.26
C ALA A 101 -11.43 -7.45 -8.17
N LEU A 102 -10.42 -8.31 -8.08
CA LEU A 102 -10.62 -9.71 -7.73
C LEU A 102 -10.93 -9.84 -6.24
N ALA A 103 -11.74 -10.83 -5.88
CA ALA A 103 -12.10 -11.10 -4.50
C ALA A 103 -10.94 -11.56 -3.62
N VAL A 104 -9.83 -12.01 -4.20
CA VAL A 104 -8.57 -12.25 -3.47
C VAL A 104 -8.11 -11.01 -2.70
N TYR A 105 -8.36 -9.80 -3.20
CA TYR A 105 -8.00 -8.56 -2.48
C TYR A 105 -8.91 -8.25 -1.30
N ALA A 106 -10.03 -8.96 -1.14
CA ALA A 106 -10.87 -8.82 0.07
C ALA A 106 -10.15 -9.29 1.35
N VAL A 107 -8.99 -9.92 1.23
CA VAL A 107 -8.07 -10.14 2.35
C VAL A 107 -7.73 -8.84 3.09
N ILE A 108 -7.71 -7.71 2.39
CA ILE A 108 -7.50 -6.39 3.01
C ILE A 108 -8.68 -6.04 3.92
N ALA A 109 -9.92 -6.32 3.49
CA ALA A 109 -11.08 -6.13 4.36
C ALA A 109 -11.06 -7.05 5.60
N TYR A 110 -10.51 -8.27 5.49
CA TYR A 110 -10.25 -9.12 6.67
C TYR A 110 -9.28 -8.43 7.64
N MET A 111 -8.16 -7.92 7.13
CA MET A 111 -7.15 -7.26 7.96
C MET A 111 -7.72 -6.03 8.67
N ASP A 112 -8.49 -5.20 7.95
CA ASP A 112 -9.08 -3.97 8.49
C ASP A 112 -10.20 -4.23 9.50
N THR A 113 -11.07 -5.21 9.22
CA THR A 113 -12.35 -5.33 9.94
C THR A 113 -12.41 -6.48 10.93
N ILE A 114 -11.51 -7.46 10.82
CA ILE A 114 -11.52 -8.68 11.63
C ILE A 114 -10.23 -8.81 12.44
N SER A 115 -9.07 -8.76 11.77
CA SER A 115 -7.77 -8.83 12.45
C SER A 115 -7.50 -7.56 13.26
N GLY A 116 -7.99 -6.43 12.77
CA GLY A 116 -7.74 -5.11 13.34
C GLY A 116 -6.43 -4.49 12.85
N VAL A 117 -6.37 -3.16 12.93
CA VAL A 117 -5.19 -2.37 12.55
C VAL A 117 -4.57 -1.80 13.81
N LEU A 118 -3.26 -1.99 13.96
CA LEU A 118 -2.49 -1.46 15.07
C LEU A 118 -1.77 -0.18 14.65
N PHE A 119 -1.75 0.79 15.54
CA PHE A 119 -1.00 2.02 15.36
C PHE A 119 0.18 2.05 16.34
N PRO A 120 1.42 2.24 15.87
CA PRO A 120 2.59 2.22 16.76
C PRO A 120 2.59 3.45 17.66
N ARG A 121 2.94 3.26 18.93
CA ARG A 121 3.19 4.37 19.87
C ARG A 121 4.35 5.22 19.34
N GLY A 122 4.21 6.53 19.39
CA GLY A 122 5.16 7.47 18.80
C GLY A 122 4.94 7.72 17.32
N GLY A 123 3.83 7.20 16.74
CA GLY A 123 3.46 7.43 15.36
C GLY A 123 4.08 6.44 14.37
N MET A 124 3.74 6.57 13.09
CA MET A 124 4.18 5.64 12.04
C MET A 124 5.70 5.60 11.85
N ARG A 125 6.42 6.66 12.20
CA ARG A 125 7.88 6.71 12.11
C ARG A 125 8.56 5.74 13.08
N ALA A 126 7.93 5.42 14.22
CA ALA A 126 8.47 4.46 15.18
C ALA A 126 8.74 3.07 14.56
N LEU A 127 7.99 2.67 13.53
CA LEU A 127 8.20 1.39 12.86
C LEU A 127 9.53 1.33 12.09
N PRO A 128 9.83 2.22 11.12
CA PRO A 128 11.12 2.19 10.44
C PRO A 128 12.29 2.48 11.39
N ASP A 129 12.13 3.32 12.42
CA ASP A 129 13.18 3.59 13.39
C ASP A 129 13.52 2.34 14.22
N ALA A 130 12.51 1.56 14.65
CA ALA A 130 12.73 0.30 15.37
C ALA A 130 13.41 -0.76 14.47
N LEU A 131 13.02 -0.85 13.20
CA LEU A 131 13.67 -1.75 12.25
C LEU A 131 15.12 -1.35 11.97
N ALA A 132 15.39 -0.05 11.85
CA ALA A 132 16.76 0.45 11.66
C ALA A 132 17.63 0.17 12.89
N ALA A 133 17.10 0.37 14.09
CA ALA A 133 17.81 0.04 15.34
C ALA A 133 18.15 -1.46 15.40
N ALA A 134 17.17 -2.34 15.19
CA ALA A 134 17.40 -3.77 15.18
C ALA A 134 18.40 -4.22 14.10
N ALA A 135 18.38 -3.61 12.93
CA ALA A 135 19.36 -3.87 11.87
C ALA A 135 20.76 -3.41 12.27
N THR A 136 20.89 -2.24 12.91
CA THR A 136 22.17 -1.73 13.44
C THR A 136 22.74 -2.67 14.50
N ASP A 137 21.92 -3.15 15.43
CA ASP A 137 22.31 -4.12 16.45
C ASP A 137 22.78 -5.45 15.82
N ALA A 138 22.22 -5.81 14.67
CA ALA A 138 22.65 -6.96 13.87
C ALA A 138 23.90 -6.69 13.00
N GLY A 139 24.53 -5.51 13.10
CA GLY A 139 25.75 -5.14 12.39
C GLY A 139 25.55 -4.50 11.03
N VAL A 140 24.33 -4.09 10.67
CA VAL A 140 24.06 -3.34 9.44
C VAL A 140 24.58 -1.91 9.58
N ARG A 141 25.33 -1.47 8.58
CA ARG A 141 25.82 -0.07 8.49
C ARG A 141 24.89 0.73 7.57
N PHE A 142 24.28 1.78 8.11
CA PHE A 142 23.52 2.77 7.36
C PHE A 142 24.40 3.92 6.88
N VAL A 143 24.28 4.28 5.61
CA VAL A 143 24.93 5.46 5.02
C VAL A 143 23.82 6.35 4.43
N TYR A 144 23.47 7.36 5.18
CA TYR A 144 22.45 8.35 4.78
C TYR A 144 23.09 9.47 3.95
N GLY A 145 22.25 10.17 3.17
CA GLY A 145 22.69 11.29 2.33
C GLY A 145 23.55 10.86 1.13
N ALA A 146 23.66 9.56 0.84
CA ALA A 146 24.39 9.03 -0.29
C ALA A 146 23.43 8.48 -1.35
N THR A 147 23.45 9.09 -2.54
CA THR A 147 22.62 8.67 -3.67
C THR A 147 23.37 7.65 -4.52
N VAL A 148 22.73 6.49 -4.77
CA VAL A 148 23.29 5.51 -5.71
C VAL A 148 23.11 6.03 -7.14
N THR A 149 24.23 6.22 -7.84
CA THR A 149 24.29 6.76 -9.20
C THR A 149 24.51 5.69 -10.26
N GLY A 150 25.02 4.51 -9.88
CA GLY A 150 25.29 3.45 -10.83
C GLY A 150 25.62 2.11 -10.19
N LEU A 151 25.54 1.05 -10.99
CA LEU A 151 25.92 -0.32 -10.63
C LEU A 151 26.99 -0.82 -11.59
N GLU A 152 28.16 -1.24 -11.06
CA GLU A 152 29.19 -1.90 -11.83
C GLU A 152 28.83 -3.37 -12.03
N ARG A 153 29.09 -3.91 -13.21
CA ARG A 153 28.74 -5.27 -13.56
C ARG A 153 29.87 -6.01 -14.24
N ALA A 154 30.03 -7.30 -13.92
CA ALA A 154 30.83 -8.26 -14.65
C ALA A 154 29.90 -9.38 -15.15
N GLY A 155 29.59 -9.38 -16.44
CA GLY A 155 28.65 -10.30 -17.04
C GLY A 155 27.24 -10.17 -16.43
N SER A 156 26.73 -11.26 -15.83
CA SER A 156 25.43 -11.34 -15.16
C SER A 156 25.47 -10.93 -13.68
N ARG A 157 26.56 -10.43 -13.16
CA ARG A 157 26.70 -10.07 -11.74
C ARG A 157 26.96 -8.60 -11.53
N VAL A 158 26.32 -8.01 -10.53
CA VAL A 158 26.68 -6.72 -9.96
C VAL A 158 27.88 -6.95 -9.05
N THR A 159 28.94 -6.15 -9.22
CA THR A 159 30.19 -6.25 -8.49
C THR A 159 30.45 -5.08 -7.54
N ALA A 160 29.85 -3.93 -7.83
CA ALA A 160 29.93 -2.77 -6.96
C ALA A 160 28.76 -1.79 -7.17
N VAL A 161 28.55 -0.97 -6.18
CA VAL A 161 27.61 0.16 -6.17
C VAL A 161 28.42 1.47 -6.18
N HIS A 162 28.04 2.42 -7.03
CA HIS A 162 28.61 3.77 -7.07
C HIS A 162 27.64 4.78 -6.47
N THR A 163 28.17 5.75 -5.73
CA THR A 163 27.39 6.84 -5.13
C THR A 163 27.83 8.21 -5.67
N ASP A 164 27.02 9.24 -5.42
CA ASP A 164 27.28 10.65 -5.75
C ASP A 164 28.50 11.23 -5.02
N HIS A 165 28.97 10.59 -3.96
CA HIS A 165 30.22 10.92 -3.25
C HIS A 165 31.45 10.19 -3.81
N GLU A 166 31.37 9.71 -5.04
CA GLU A 166 32.45 8.96 -5.73
C GLU A 166 32.90 7.68 -5.00
N HIS A 167 32.10 7.20 -4.03
CA HIS A 167 32.40 5.94 -3.36
C HIS A 167 32.03 4.75 -4.25
N ARG A 168 32.99 3.82 -4.39
CA ARG A 168 32.79 2.52 -4.97
C ARG A 168 32.70 1.48 -3.84
N ILE A 169 31.54 0.86 -3.70
CA ILE A 169 31.26 -0.14 -2.65
C ILE A 169 31.13 -1.50 -3.32
N ALA A 170 32.13 -2.37 -3.13
CA ALA A 170 32.08 -3.73 -3.65
C ALA A 170 30.98 -4.54 -2.92
N CYS A 171 30.30 -5.43 -3.66
CA CYS A 171 29.22 -6.24 -3.11
C CYS A 171 29.13 -7.61 -3.78
N ASP A 172 28.73 -8.62 -3.00
CA ASP A 172 28.44 -9.98 -3.47
C ASP A 172 27.03 -10.09 -4.03
N ALA A 173 26.10 -9.28 -3.50
CA ALA A 173 24.71 -9.20 -3.93
C ALA A 173 24.13 -7.81 -3.59
N VAL A 174 23.05 -7.43 -4.28
CA VAL A 174 22.37 -6.15 -4.08
C VAL A 174 20.87 -6.31 -3.99
N VAL A 175 20.23 -5.61 -3.04
CA VAL A 175 18.78 -5.44 -2.98
C VAL A 175 18.45 -4.02 -3.41
N LEU A 176 17.60 -3.88 -4.41
CA LEU A 176 17.18 -2.60 -4.97
C LEU A 176 15.75 -2.31 -4.52
N THR A 177 15.54 -1.17 -3.86
CA THR A 177 14.25 -0.76 -3.31
C THR A 177 13.65 0.46 -4.01
N THR A 178 14.34 0.97 -5.04
CA THR A 178 13.88 2.08 -5.86
C THR A 178 12.68 1.66 -6.74
N GLU A 179 11.96 2.64 -7.28
CA GLU A 179 10.90 2.39 -8.26
C GLU A 179 11.46 1.62 -9.48
N LEU A 180 10.63 0.78 -10.11
CA LEU A 180 11.09 -0.11 -11.19
C LEU A 180 11.82 0.59 -12.34
N PRO A 181 11.35 1.72 -12.89
CA PRO A 181 12.08 2.41 -13.95
C PRO A 181 13.48 2.81 -13.51
N GLN A 182 13.62 3.41 -12.34
CA GLN A 182 14.92 3.81 -11.79
C GLN A 182 15.82 2.59 -11.51
N THR A 183 15.25 1.52 -10.95
CA THR A 183 15.94 0.24 -10.74
C THR A 183 16.55 -0.28 -12.05
N TYR A 184 15.77 -0.29 -13.12
CA TYR A 184 16.24 -0.80 -14.39
C TYR A 184 17.23 0.15 -15.09
N THR A 185 17.08 1.46 -14.89
CA THR A 185 18.10 2.44 -15.33
C THR A 185 19.44 2.18 -14.64
N LEU A 186 19.46 1.99 -13.32
CA LEU A 186 20.68 1.65 -12.57
C LEU A 186 21.32 0.33 -13.05
N LEU A 187 20.50 -0.62 -13.49
CA LEU A 187 20.97 -1.90 -14.05
C LEU A 187 21.37 -1.83 -15.53
N GLY A 188 21.24 -0.67 -16.17
CA GLY A 188 21.49 -0.49 -17.61
C GLY A 188 20.58 -1.34 -18.48
N ARG A 189 19.29 -1.43 -18.14
CA ARG A 189 18.28 -2.26 -18.82
C ARG A 189 16.98 -1.50 -19.02
N GLU A 190 16.28 -1.83 -20.09
CA GLU A 190 14.95 -1.29 -20.42
C GLU A 190 13.97 -2.42 -20.78
N PRO A 191 13.37 -3.09 -19.78
CA PRO A 191 12.42 -4.16 -20.07
C PRO A 191 11.16 -3.61 -20.74
N ARG A 192 10.80 -4.17 -21.91
CA ARG A 192 9.60 -3.78 -22.68
C ARG A 192 8.32 -3.79 -21.85
N ARG A 193 8.24 -4.66 -20.87
CA ARG A 193 7.08 -4.77 -19.97
C ARG A 193 6.82 -3.52 -19.13
N LEU A 194 7.83 -2.70 -18.83
CA LEU A 194 7.64 -1.47 -18.05
C LEU A 194 6.62 -0.53 -18.68
N GLY A 195 6.66 -0.36 -20.01
CA GLY A 195 5.71 0.49 -20.74
C GLY A 195 4.26 -0.01 -20.73
N THR A 196 4.02 -1.26 -20.35
CA THR A 196 2.66 -1.85 -20.26
C THR A 196 2.11 -1.89 -18.84
N LEU A 197 2.92 -1.56 -17.83
CA LEU A 197 2.49 -1.56 -16.43
C LEU A 197 1.60 -0.35 -16.14
N ARG A 198 0.55 -0.59 -15.37
CA ARG A 198 -0.39 0.44 -14.94
C ARG A 198 -0.08 0.85 -13.51
N SER A 199 0.21 2.13 -13.32
CA SER A 199 0.33 2.72 -11.99
C SER A 199 -1.04 2.80 -11.31
N ALA A 200 -1.04 2.69 -9.98
CA ALA A 200 -2.22 2.93 -9.16
C ALA A 200 -2.68 4.40 -9.26
N PRO A 201 -3.92 4.74 -8.91
CA PRO A 201 -4.29 6.12 -8.62
C PRO A 201 -3.34 6.73 -7.60
N SER A 202 -3.31 8.05 -7.55
CA SER A 202 -2.55 8.81 -6.56
C SER A 202 -3.42 9.26 -5.40
N ALA A 203 -2.89 10.16 -4.57
CA ALA A 203 -3.61 10.83 -3.52
C ALA A 203 -3.11 12.25 -3.31
N VAL A 204 -4.02 13.13 -2.88
CA VAL A 204 -3.70 14.35 -2.16
C VAL A 204 -3.73 14.02 -0.68
N VAL A 205 -2.69 14.39 0.03
CA VAL A 205 -2.56 14.22 1.48
C VAL A 205 -2.41 15.59 2.12
N VAL A 206 -3.26 15.86 3.09
CA VAL A 206 -3.22 17.10 3.87
C VAL A 206 -2.93 16.73 5.33
N HIS A 207 -1.80 17.16 5.83
CA HIS A 207 -1.45 17.08 7.25
C HIS A 207 -1.86 18.39 7.91
N VAL A 208 -2.66 18.29 8.97
CA VAL A 208 -3.17 19.43 9.72
C VAL A 208 -2.77 19.29 11.18
N GLY A 209 -2.05 20.28 11.70
CA GLY A 209 -1.90 20.52 13.13
C GLY A 209 -2.82 21.65 13.54
N CYS A 210 -3.72 21.43 14.47
CA CYS A 210 -4.72 22.41 14.86
C CYS A 210 -4.92 22.48 16.36
N ARG A 211 -5.46 23.60 16.85
CA ARG A 211 -5.99 23.67 18.22
C ARG A 211 -7.19 22.73 18.35
N ARG A 212 -7.23 22.00 19.45
CA ARG A 212 -8.39 21.16 19.76
C ARG A 212 -9.60 22.07 20.04
N ALA A 213 -10.58 22.04 19.14
CA ALA A 213 -11.82 22.76 19.35
C ALA A 213 -12.57 22.20 20.57
N PRO A 214 -13.16 23.06 21.42
CA PRO A 214 -13.99 22.60 22.54
C PRO A 214 -15.19 21.74 22.10
N SER A 215 -15.68 22.00 20.89
CA SER A 215 -16.74 21.24 20.23
C SER A 215 -16.25 19.99 19.50
N ALA A 216 -14.93 19.69 19.50
CA ALA A 216 -14.39 18.50 18.84
C ALA A 216 -15.11 17.27 19.36
N ASN A 217 -15.86 16.65 18.48
CA ASN A 217 -16.67 15.49 18.78
C ASN A 217 -15.77 14.39 19.38
N HIS A 218 -15.89 14.12 20.68
CA HIS A 218 -15.13 13.09 21.38
C HIS A 218 -15.36 11.68 20.80
N GLN A 219 -16.31 11.53 19.88
CA GLN A 219 -16.64 10.29 19.20
C GLN A 219 -15.76 10.01 17.94
N LEU A 220 -14.86 10.94 17.54
CA LEU A 220 -13.97 10.68 16.42
C LEU A 220 -12.98 9.59 16.75
N ALA A 221 -13.06 8.51 15.99
CA ALA A 221 -12.11 7.41 16.06
C ALA A 221 -10.74 7.85 15.51
N HIS A 222 -9.72 7.00 15.75
CA HIS A 222 -8.41 7.17 15.13
C HIS A 222 -8.53 7.25 13.59
N HIS A 223 -9.38 6.40 13.00
CA HIS A 223 -9.57 6.26 11.56
C HIS A 223 -11.03 6.48 11.20
N ASN A 224 -11.29 7.45 10.35
CA ASN A 224 -12.62 7.83 9.93
C ASN A 224 -12.67 7.86 8.40
N ILE A 225 -13.72 7.31 7.80
CA ILE A 225 -13.94 7.36 6.37
C ILE A 225 -15.22 8.14 6.10
N VAL A 226 -15.07 9.21 5.35
CA VAL A 226 -16.18 10.05 4.88
C VAL A 226 -16.52 9.62 3.47
N PHE A 227 -17.65 8.93 3.29
CA PHE A 227 -18.11 8.56 1.96
C PHE A 227 -18.89 9.67 1.29
N GLY A 228 -18.48 10.02 0.07
CA GLY A 228 -19.30 10.85 -0.82
C GLY A 228 -20.52 10.07 -1.32
N ALA A 229 -21.58 10.77 -1.72
CA ALA A 229 -22.78 10.17 -2.30
C ALA A 229 -22.47 9.47 -3.64
N ALA A 230 -21.57 10.07 -4.44
CA ALA A 230 -21.16 9.59 -5.76
C ALA A 230 -20.09 8.49 -5.71
N TRP A 231 -20.24 7.50 -4.81
CA TRP A 231 -19.21 6.48 -4.56
C TRP A 231 -18.72 5.76 -5.81
N GLU A 232 -19.62 5.26 -6.66
CA GLU A 232 -19.22 4.56 -7.89
C GLU A 232 -18.53 5.48 -8.90
N GLN A 233 -18.99 6.74 -8.95
CA GLN A 233 -18.43 7.74 -9.86
C GLN A 233 -17.00 8.12 -9.48
N THR A 234 -16.64 8.10 -8.20
CA THR A 234 -15.27 8.31 -7.70
C THR A 234 -14.25 7.47 -8.47
N PHE A 235 -14.50 6.18 -8.65
CA PHE A 235 -13.58 5.30 -9.38
C PHE A 235 -13.49 5.64 -10.86
N THR A 236 -14.60 6.05 -11.45
CA THR A 236 -14.64 6.50 -12.83
C THR A 236 -13.82 7.77 -13.00
N ASP A 237 -14.04 8.77 -12.17
CA ASP A 237 -13.37 10.05 -12.21
C ASP A 237 -11.84 9.88 -12.08
N ILE A 238 -11.36 9.20 -11.04
CA ILE A 238 -9.92 9.12 -10.76
C ILE A 238 -9.16 8.08 -11.59
N ILE A 239 -9.79 6.94 -11.93
CA ILE A 239 -9.12 5.82 -12.60
C ILE A 239 -9.26 5.86 -14.12
N ARG A 240 -10.47 6.15 -14.63
CA ARG A 240 -10.76 6.14 -16.05
C ARG A 240 -10.57 7.50 -16.70
N ASP A 241 -11.20 8.53 -16.10
CA ASP A 241 -11.32 9.86 -16.71
C ASP A 241 -10.16 10.79 -16.33
N GLY A 242 -9.37 10.43 -15.30
CA GLY A 242 -8.21 11.22 -14.86
C GLY A 242 -8.60 12.57 -14.27
N ARG A 243 -9.75 12.67 -13.61
CA ARG A 243 -10.32 13.90 -13.05
C ARG A 243 -10.38 13.83 -11.52
N LEU A 244 -10.51 14.99 -10.88
CA LEU A 244 -10.82 15.07 -9.45
C LEU A 244 -12.22 14.51 -9.19
N MET A 245 -12.40 13.95 -7.98
CA MET A 245 -13.71 13.46 -7.53
C MET A 245 -14.70 14.60 -7.44
N ARG A 246 -15.91 14.42 -7.97
CA ARG A 246 -17.00 15.40 -7.90
C ARG A 246 -17.58 15.53 -6.49
N ASP A 247 -17.65 14.41 -5.78
CA ASP A 247 -18.05 14.34 -4.38
C ASP A 247 -17.04 13.46 -3.64
N PRO A 248 -16.00 14.06 -3.06
CA PRO A 248 -14.88 13.34 -2.52
C PRO A 248 -15.25 12.38 -1.39
N SER A 249 -14.71 11.15 -1.50
CA SER A 249 -14.63 10.20 -0.39
C SER A 249 -13.24 10.30 0.22
N LEU A 250 -13.17 10.51 1.53
CA LEU A 250 -11.95 10.88 2.24
C LEU A 250 -11.63 9.87 3.34
N LEU A 251 -10.36 9.64 3.55
CA LEU A 251 -9.85 9.02 4.76
C LEU A 251 -9.33 10.14 5.67
N VAL A 252 -9.83 10.17 6.91
CA VAL A 252 -9.41 11.14 7.93
C VAL A 252 -8.87 10.37 9.14
N THR A 253 -7.56 10.45 9.34
CA THR A 253 -6.91 9.85 10.51
C THR A 253 -6.62 10.92 11.55
N ARG A 254 -6.94 10.64 12.81
CA ARG A 254 -6.62 11.45 13.98
C ARG A 254 -5.66 10.68 14.88
N PRO A 255 -4.34 10.77 14.65
CA PRO A 255 -3.36 10.00 15.41
C PRO A 255 -3.40 10.27 16.92
N THR A 256 -3.70 11.53 17.30
CA THR A 256 -3.83 11.98 18.70
C THR A 256 -4.99 11.33 19.44
N ALA A 257 -5.94 10.70 18.76
CA ALA A 257 -6.99 9.88 19.40
C ALA A 257 -6.42 8.62 20.06
N SER A 258 -5.33 8.05 19.54
CA SER A 258 -4.67 6.86 20.06
C SER A 258 -3.40 7.18 20.84
N ASP A 259 -2.70 8.24 20.45
CA ASP A 259 -1.46 8.67 21.09
C ASP A 259 -1.44 10.21 21.24
N PRO A 260 -1.95 10.73 22.37
CA PRO A 260 -1.99 12.18 22.62
C PRO A 260 -0.61 12.85 22.64
N SER A 261 0.48 12.10 22.83
CA SER A 261 1.85 12.64 22.87
C SER A 261 2.36 13.14 21.51
N LEU A 262 1.64 12.85 20.43
CA LEU A 262 2.00 13.26 19.06
C LEU A 262 1.73 14.74 18.77
N ALA A 263 1.02 15.45 19.67
CA ALA A 263 0.78 16.89 19.57
C ALA A 263 1.00 17.56 20.92
N PRO A 264 1.27 18.89 20.94
CA PRO A 264 1.26 19.66 22.20
C PRO A 264 -0.10 19.57 22.94
N ALA A 265 -0.08 19.82 24.24
CA ALA A 265 -1.31 19.85 25.02
C ALA A 265 -2.33 20.84 24.40
N GLY A 266 -3.58 20.42 24.28
CA GLY A 266 -4.64 21.24 23.68
C GLY A 266 -4.65 21.26 22.15
N HIS A 267 -3.80 20.45 21.49
CA HIS A 267 -3.76 20.34 20.02
C HIS A 267 -4.15 18.95 19.54
N ASP A 268 -4.50 18.87 18.27
CA ASP A 268 -4.76 17.63 17.55
C ASP A 268 -4.02 17.59 16.21
N LEU A 269 -3.77 16.38 15.74
CA LEU A 269 -3.25 16.12 14.40
C LEU A 269 -4.32 15.43 13.56
N PHE A 270 -4.43 15.86 12.30
CA PHE A 270 -5.22 15.18 11.29
C PHE A 270 -4.39 14.88 10.06
N TYR A 271 -4.66 13.73 9.48
CA TYR A 271 -4.15 13.30 8.19
C TYR A 271 -5.35 13.05 7.30
N VAL A 272 -5.56 13.93 6.33
CA VAL A 272 -6.67 13.83 5.37
C VAL A 272 -6.12 13.31 4.06
N LEU A 273 -6.63 12.18 3.58
CA LEU A 273 -6.27 11.60 2.30
C LEU A 273 -7.47 11.60 1.36
N ALA A 274 -7.29 12.24 0.22
CA ALA A 274 -8.21 12.20 -0.90
C ALA A 274 -7.60 11.41 -2.06
N PRO A 275 -8.21 10.30 -2.52
CA PRO A 275 -7.78 9.66 -3.76
C PRO A 275 -7.80 10.63 -4.93
N ALA A 276 -6.78 10.55 -5.78
CA ALA A 276 -6.59 11.45 -6.91
C ALA A 276 -6.10 10.70 -8.15
N PRO A 277 -6.31 11.22 -9.37
CA PRO A 277 -5.71 10.64 -10.55
C PRO A 277 -4.18 10.74 -10.49
N ASN A 278 -3.49 9.73 -10.97
CA ASN A 278 -2.05 9.80 -11.17
C ASN A 278 -1.70 10.64 -12.42
N LEU A 279 -0.45 11.07 -12.55
CA LEU A 279 -0.02 11.98 -13.61
C LEU A 279 0.00 11.36 -15.01
N THR A 280 -0.07 10.04 -15.14
CA THR A 280 -0.16 9.37 -16.44
C THR A 280 -1.58 9.42 -17.01
N ARG A 281 -2.58 9.42 -16.15
CA ARG A 281 -4.00 9.47 -16.52
C ARG A 281 -4.61 10.84 -16.33
N GLY A 282 -4.13 11.59 -15.34
CA GLY A 282 -4.71 12.86 -14.94
C GLY A 282 -4.41 13.98 -15.92
N VAL A 283 -5.43 14.76 -16.19
CA VAL A 283 -5.35 16.04 -16.93
C VAL A 283 -5.35 17.24 -15.96
N VAL A 284 -5.05 16.99 -14.68
CA VAL A 284 -5.12 17.96 -13.60
C VAL A 284 -3.82 18.76 -13.53
N ASP A 285 -3.92 20.07 -13.68
CA ASP A 285 -2.81 21.00 -13.42
C ASP A 285 -2.75 21.35 -11.93
N TRP A 286 -1.92 20.59 -11.21
CA TRP A 286 -1.77 20.72 -9.75
C TRP A 286 -1.21 22.07 -9.31
N SER A 287 -0.50 22.79 -10.18
CA SER A 287 0.00 24.13 -9.87
C SER A 287 -1.11 25.17 -9.79
N ARG A 288 -2.23 24.91 -10.47
CA ARG A 288 -3.37 25.82 -10.53
C ARG A 288 -4.50 25.46 -9.56
N VAL A 289 -4.71 24.16 -9.33
CA VAL A 289 -5.90 23.70 -8.57
C VAL A 289 -5.53 23.15 -7.19
N GLY A 290 -4.24 22.99 -6.88
CA GLY A 290 -3.80 22.33 -5.65
C GLY A 290 -4.36 22.99 -4.39
N ASP A 291 -4.23 24.31 -4.28
CA ASP A 291 -4.67 25.06 -3.11
C ASP A 291 -6.21 25.04 -2.98
N SER A 292 -6.93 25.41 -4.04
CA SER A 292 -8.39 25.41 -4.01
C SER A 292 -9.01 24.04 -3.78
N TYR A 293 -8.35 22.97 -4.25
CA TYR A 293 -8.80 21.61 -3.96
C TYR A 293 -8.52 21.24 -2.49
N THR A 294 -7.42 21.69 -1.93
CA THR A 294 -7.11 21.52 -0.51
C THR A 294 -8.17 22.18 0.36
N ASP A 295 -8.51 23.43 0.08
CA ASP A 295 -9.57 24.16 0.79
C ASP A 295 -10.91 23.42 0.71
N GLN A 296 -11.29 22.95 -0.48
CA GLN A 296 -12.48 22.12 -0.65
C GLN A 296 -12.47 20.85 0.20
N LEU A 297 -11.31 20.16 0.30
CA LEU A 297 -11.20 18.95 1.12
C LEU A 297 -11.36 19.27 2.61
N LEU A 298 -10.75 20.36 3.08
CA LEU A 298 -10.86 20.81 4.48
C LEU A 298 -12.29 21.24 4.81
N ASP A 299 -12.97 21.93 3.91
CA ASP A 299 -14.39 22.32 4.04
C ASP A 299 -15.31 21.09 4.16
N ILE A 300 -15.05 20.04 3.35
CA ILE A 300 -15.82 18.79 3.44
C ILE A 300 -15.58 18.12 4.80
N VAL A 301 -14.35 18.08 5.29
CA VAL A 301 -14.04 17.53 6.61
C VAL A 301 -14.66 18.39 7.70
N GLY A 302 -14.59 19.71 7.56
CA GLY A 302 -15.21 20.69 8.47
C GLY A 302 -16.72 20.48 8.59
N THR A 303 -17.39 20.38 7.46
CA THR A 303 -18.86 20.24 7.42
C THR A 303 -19.33 18.87 7.95
N ARG A 304 -18.58 17.79 7.68
CA ARG A 304 -19.07 16.43 7.92
C ARG A 304 -18.51 15.77 9.19
N LEU A 305 -17.38 16.24 9.71
CA LEU A 305 -16.63 15.51 10.71
C LEU A 305 -16.04 16.38 11.82
N VAL A 306 -15.30 17.43 11.47
CA VAL A 306 -14.57 18.29 12.41
C VAL A 306 -14.88 19.75 12.13
N PRO A 307 -15.93 20.32 12.76
CA PRO A 307 -16.24 21.75 12.61
C PRO A 307 -14.98 22.60 12.85
N ASP A 308 -14.85 23.68 12.10
CA ASP A 308 -13.77 24.67 12.20
C ASP A 308 -12.35 24.14 11.99
N LEU A 309 -12.18 22.94 11.35
CA LEU A 309 -10.86 22.36 11.11
C LEU A 309 -9.94 23.31 10.35
N HIS A 310 -10.46 23.95 9.31
CA HIS A 310 -9.71 24.88 8.47
C HIS A 310 -9.27 26.11 9.24
N ASP A 311 -10.20 26.74 9.96
CA ASP A 311 -9.95 27.97 10.71
C ASP A 311 -9.04 27.74 11.95
N SER A 312 -9.05 26.54 12.50
CA SER A 312 -8.22 26.14 13.64
C SER A 312 -6.83 25.63 13.27
N ALA A 313 -6.55 25.49 11.97
CA ALA A 313 -5.27 25.00 11.48
C ALA A 313 -4.13 25.97 11.77
N GLU A 314 -3.10 25.51 12.46
CA GLU A 314 -1.86 26.26 12.73
C GLU A 314 -0.70 25.75 11.86
N VAL A 315 -0.74 24.46 11.50
CA VAL A 315 0.23 23.83 10.60
C VAL A 315 -0.53 23.14 9.49
N LEU A 316 -0.18 23.44 8.26
CA LEU A 316 -0.74 22.82 7.08
C LEU A 316 0.40 22.37 6.16
N HIS A 317 0.45 21.07 5.84
CA HIS A 317 1.38 20.53 4.88
C HIS A 317 0.66 19.64 3.87
N VAL A 318 0.73 20.03 2.61
CA VAL A 318 0.01 19.36 1.51
C VAL A 318 0.99 18.61 0.63
N VAL A 319 0.64 17.40 0.24
CA VAL A 319 1.38 16.60 -0.72
C VAL A 319 0.41 16.12 -1.80
N ASN A 320 0.61 16.54 -3.02
CA ASN A 320 -0.21 16.20 -4.18
C ASN A 320 0.56 15.30 -5.19
N PRO A 321 -0.06 14.82 -6.27
CA PRO A 321 0.60 13.98 -7.26
C PRO A 321 1.88 14.56 -7.89
N ALA A 322 1.98 15.87 -8.05
CA ALA A 322 3.21 16.50 -8.55
C ALA A 322 4.33 16.43 -7.51
N ASP A 323 4.00 16.54 -6.22
CA ASP A 323 4.96 16.39 -5.13
C ASP A 323 5.49 14.97 -5.02
N TRP A 324 4.60 13.97 -5.16
CA TRP A 324 5.02 12.57 -5.20
C TRP A 324 6.00 12.32 -6.36
N ALA A 325 5.72 12.87 -7.55
CA ALA A 325 6.64 12.75 -8.69
C ALA A 325 7.99 13.41 -8.42
N ARG A 326 8.03 14.60 -7.78
CA ARG A 326 9.30 15.25 -7.39
C ARG A 326 10.12 14.42 -6.39
N ARG A 327 9.45 13.56 -5.60
CA ARG A 327 10.10 12.60 -4.70
C ARG A 327 10.52 11.30 -5.40
N GLY A 328 10.45 11.23 -6.74
CA GLY A 328 10.87 10.08 -7.53
C GLY A 328 9.82 8.98 -7.67
N MET A 329 8.58 9.20 -7.23
CA MET A 329 7.51 8.20 -7.35
C MET A 329 6.93 8.20 -8.76
N VAL A 330 6.92 7.04 -9.40
CA VAL A 330 6.47 6.86 -10.78
C VAL A 330 5.01 7.28 -10.93
N ALA A 331 4.71 8.02 -11.97
CA ALA A 331 3.38 8.58 -12.26
C ALA A 331 2.82 9.45 -11.12
N GLY A 332 3.65 9.94 -10.21
CA GLY A 332 3.23 10.74 -9.06
C GLY A 332 2.28 10.00 -8.12
N THR A 333 2.48 8.69 -7.92
CA THR A 333 1.66 7.92 -6.97
C THR A 333 2.50 7.22 -5.90
N PRO A 334 2.14 7.35 -4.61
CA PRO A 334 2.80 6.62 -3.53
C PRO A 334 2.38 5.15 -3.46
N PHE A 335 1.48 4.69 -4.33
CA PHE A 335 0.90 3.35 -4.32
C PHE A 335 1.45 2.42 -5.39
N ALA A 336 2.52 2.82 -6.08
CA ALA A 336 3.20 2.04 -7.11
C ALA A 336 2.24 1.49 -8.19
N LEU A 337 2.22 0.18 -8.41
CA LEU A 337 1.44 -0.46 -9.47
C LEU A 337 0.05 -0.88 -9.00
N ALA A 338 -0.97 -0.61 -9.82
CA ALA A 338 -2.33 -1.10 -9.60
C ALA A 338 -2.39 -2.64 -9.60
N HIS A 339 -3.23 -3.21 -8.77
CA HIS A 339 -3.45 -4.65 -8.69
C HIS A 339 -4.53 -5.12 -9.68
N THR A 340 -4.28 -4.88 -10.98
CA THR A 340 -5.09 -5.49 -12.03
C THR A 340 -4.79 -6.98 -12.13
N PHE A 341 -5.66 -7.78 -12.78
CA PHE A 341 -5.42 -9.20 -12.98
C PHE A 341 -4.02 -9.49 -13.54
N ALA A 342 -3.63 -8.76 -14.60
CA ALA A 342 -2.33 -8.91 -15.26
C ALA A 342 -1.12 -8.40 -14.42
N GLN A 343 -1.36 -7.84 -13.24
CA GLN A 343 -0.36 -7.33 -12.31
C GLN A 343 -0.55 -7.88 -10.89
N THR A 344 -1.17 -9.05 -10.76
CA THR A 344 -1.49 -9.71 -9.49
C THR A 344 -0.70 -11.00 -9.35
N GLY A 345 -0.22 -11.30 -8.15
CA GLY A 345 0.48 -12.54 -7.82
C GLY A 345 1.67 -12.77 -8.76
N PRO A 346 1.73 -13.91 -9.48
CA PRO A 346 2.86 -14.23 -10.36
C PRO A 346 2.96 -13.35 -11.62
N PHE A 347 1.89 -12.60 -11.94
CA PHE A 347 1.90 -11.62 -13.03
C PHE A 347 2.42 -10.25 -12.59
N ARG A 348 2.59 -10.01 -11.30
CA ARG A 348 3.26 -8.83 -10.79
C ARG A 348 4.76 -8.93 -11.09
N PRO A 349 5.50 -7.81 -11.26
CA PRO A 349 6.95 -7.86 -11.39
C PRO A 349 7.57 -8.70 -10.29
N ALA A 350 8.32 -9.73 -10.67
CA ALA A 350 9.01 -10.60 -9.73
C ALA A 350 10.13 -9.83 -9.01
N ASN A 351 10.51 -10.28 -7.83
CA ASN A 351 11.62 -9.71 -7.08
C ASN A 351 13.01 -10.20 -7.55
N ILE A 352 13.10 -10.79 -8.74
CA ILE A 352 14.34 -11.14 -9.42
C ILE A 352 14.48 -10.37 -10.72
N VAL A 353 15.71 -10.08 -11.11
CA VAL A 353 16.04 -9.44 -12.38
C VAL A 353 16.56 -10.48 -13.34
N ARG A 354 15.83 -10.76 -14.42
CA ARG A 354 16.26 -11.75 -15.42
C ARG A 354 17.63 -11.38 -15.99
N GLY A 355 18.57 -12.36 -15.98
CA GLY A 355 19.93 -12.20 -16.46
C GLY A 355 20.82 -11.33 -15.57
N ILE A 356 20.45 -11.14 -14.30
CA ILE A 356 21.31 -10.65 -13.23
C ILE A 356 21.17 -11.64 -12.06
N ASP A 357 22.26 -12.30 -11.71
CA ASP A 357 22.23 -13.47 -10.82
C ASP A 357 22.21 -13.08 -9.33
N ASN A 358 22.62 -11.84 -9.01
CA ASN A 358 22.81 -11.37 -7.64
C ASN A 358 22.13 -10.02 -7.34
N ALA A 359 21.14 -9.64 -8.14
CA ALA A 359 20.30 -8.48 -7.86
C ALA A 359 18.87 -8.92 -7.55
N VAL A 360 18.34 -8.45 -6.43
CA VAL A 360 17.00 -8.74 -5.95
C VAL A 360 16.24 -7.43 -5.74
N LEU A 361 14.93 -7.45 -6.01
CA LEU A 361 14.05 -6.29 -5.82
C LEU A 361 13.26 -6.44 -4.53
N ALA A 362 13.01 -5.33 -3.83
CA ALA A 362 12.08 -5.27 -2.71
C ALA A 362 11.26 -3.97 -2.78
N GLY A 363 10.11 -3.98 -2.12
CA GLY A 363 9.23 -2.81 -2.02
C GLY A 363 7.91 -2.98 -2.77
N SER A 364 7.16 -1.88 -2.85
CA SER A 364 5.76 -1.87 -3.32
C SER A 364 5.60 -2.16 -4.81
N SER A 365 6.63 -1.92 -5.63
CA SER A 365 6.57 -2.11 -7.09
C SER A 365 6.75 -3.57 -7.53
N THR A 366 7.15 -4.46 -6.62
CA THR A 366 7.32 -5.90 -6.86
C THR A 366 6.35 -6.72 -6.02
N VAL A 367 6.51 -8.04 -6.00
CA VAL A 367 5.70 -8.96 -5.17
C VAL A 367 5.99 -8.75 -3.68
N PRO A 368 4.99 -8.89 -2.79
CA PRO A 368 3.57 -9.14 -3.06
C PRO A 368 2.78 -7.90 -3.48
N GLY A 369 3.22 -6.68 -3.17
CA GLY A 369 2.55 -5.45 -3.60
C GLY A 369 2.66 -4.28 -2.63
N VAL A 370 1.75 -3.32 -2.77
CA VAL A 370 1.70 -2.08 -2.00
C VAL A 370 1.13 -2.29 -0.59
N GLY A 371 1.59 -1.47 0.35
CA GLY A 371 1.15 -1.43 1.75
C GLY A 371 2.26 -1.77 2.72
N VAL A 372 2.16 -1.30 3.97
CA VAL A 372 3.19 -1.56 5.00
C VAL A 372 3.40 -3.06 5.23
N PRO A 373 2.34 -3.89 5.45
CA PRO A 373 2.54 -5.33 5.65
C PRO A 373 3.21 -6.01 4.46
N THR A 374 2.78 -5.69 3.26
CA THR A 374 3.32 -6.28 2.02
C THR A 374 4.73 -5.80 1.71
N ALA A 375 5.10 -4.56 2.05
CA ALA A 375 6.46 -4.07 1.94
C ALA A 375 7.42 -4.82 2.90
N LEU A 376 7.00 -5.09 4.14
CA LEU A 376 7.76 -5.90 5.09
C LEU A 376 7.93 -7.34 4.59
N ILE A 377 6.87 -7.95 4.07
CA ILE A 377 6.93 -9.29 3.46
C ILE A 377 7.87 -9.28 2.26
N SER A 378 7.83 -8.24 1.41
CA SER A 378 8.74 -8.09 0.27
C SER A 378 10.21 -8.07 0.71
N GLY A 379 10.51 -7.36 1.81
CA GLY A 379 11.86 -7.34 2.41
C GLY A 379 12.31 -8.74 2.86
N ARG A 380 11.45 -9.49 3.55
CA ARG A 380 11.73 -10.89 3.95
C ARG A 380 11.97 -11.78 2.73
N LEU A 381 11.09 -11.71 1.72
CA LEU A 381 11.23 -12.50 0.49
C LEU A 381 12.52 -12.17 -0.27
N ALA A 382 12.97 -10.93 -0.23
CA ALA A 382 14.25 -10.53 -0.81
C ALA A 382 15.43 -11.07 0.01
N ALA A 383 15.35 -11.05 1.35
CA ALA A 383 16.37 -11.62 2.23
C ALA A 383 16.53 -13.12 1.99
N ASP A 384 15.45 -13.89 1.89
CA ASP A 384 15.46 -15.33 1.57
C ASP A 384 16.21 -15.60 0.25
N ARG A 385 16.00 -14.74 -0.77
CA ARG A 385 16.73 -14.87 -2.05
C ARG A 385 18.22 -14.56 -1.92
N ILE A 386 18.58 -13.50 -1.20
CA ILE A 386 19.98 -13.10 -1.00
C ILE A 386 20.73 -14.19 -0.25
N THR A 387 20.16 -14.77 0.81
CA THR A 387 20.76 -15.89 1.55
C THR A 387 21.03 -17.07 0.62
N GLY A 388 20.05 -17.49 -0.18
CA GLY A 388 20.22 -18.57 -1.14
C GLY A 388 21.24 -18.27 -2.25
N ILE A 389 21.43 -17.00 -2.67
CA ILE A 389 22.47 -16.60 -3.62
C ILE A 389 23.86 -16.73 -3.00
N ILE A 390 24.04 -16.26 -1.77
CA ILE A 390 25.31 -16.31 -1.05
C ILE A 390 25.73 -17.76 -0.79
N GLU A 391 24.81 -18.62 -0.36
CA GLU A 391 25.06 -20.04 -0.14
C GLU A 391 25.53 -20.76 -1.41
N ARG A 392 24.83 -20.55 -2.54
CA ARG A 392 25.24 -21.13 -3.84
C ARG A 392 26.61 -20.63 -4.29
N SER A 393 26.93 -19.37 -4.06
CA SER A 393 28.23 -18.78 -4.39
C SER A 393 29.35 -19.43 -3.57
N LYS A 394 29.17 -19.66 -2.26
CA LYS A 394 30.12 -20.33 -1.40
C LYS A 394 30.35 -21.77 -1.84
N GLN A 395 29.29 -22.52 -2.15
CA GLN A 395 29.40 -23.91 -2.64
C GLN A 395 30.17 -23.99 -3.97
N SER A 396 29.95 -23.05 -4.89
CA SER A 396 30.66 -22.98 -6.17
C SER A 396 32.18 -22.71 -5.98
N VAL A 397 32.54 -21.86 -5.02
CA VAL A 397 33.96 -21.59 -4.70
C VAL A 397 34.62 -22.82 -4.09
N VAL A 398 33.97 -23.52 -3.16
CA VAL A 398 34.48 -24.74 -2.54
C VAL A 398 34.64 -25.86 -3.58
N ALA A 399 33.66 -26.02 -4.48
CA ALA A 399 33.74 -27.03 -5.54
C ALA A 399 34.90 -26.76 -6.53
N LYS A 400 35.19 -25.51 -6.85
CA LYS A 400 36.32 -25.12 -7.69
C LYS A 400 37.69 -25.32 -6.99
N ALA A 401 37.74 -25.07 -5.68
CA ALA A 401 38.96 -25.26 -4.89
C ALA A 401 39.27 -26.73 -4.59
N GLY A 402 38.26 -27.59 -4.61
CA GLY A 402 38.45 -29.06 -4.41
C GLY A 402 38.78 -29.84 -5.68
N LEU A 403 38.86 -29.15 -6.83
CA LEU A 403 39.24 -29.72 -8.14
C LEU A 403 40.69 -29.36 -8.56
N SER A 404 41.48 -28.74 -7.67
CA SER A 404 42.89 -28.35 -7.90
C SER A 404 43.86 -29.25 -7.13
#